data_f16ed0ba60ee83c98d0e097a4935a10f
#
_entry.id   f16ed0ba60ee83c98d0e097a4935a10f
#
_cell.length_a   1.000
_cell.length_b   1.000
_cell.length_c   1.000
_cell.angle_alpha   90.00
_cell.angle_beta   90.00
_cell.angle_gamma   90.00
#
_symmetry.space_group_name_H-M   'P 1'
#
loop_
_entity.id
_entity.type
_entity.pdbx_description
1 polymer ?
#
loop_
_entity_poly.entity_id
_entity_poly.type
_entity_poly.pdbx_seq_one_letter_code
_entity_poly.pdbx_strand_id
1 'polypeptide(L)'
;IISIFIFAVGSLQLMAQRDYQEQARAMGIENIEKFKSFLALPNDAAQKEQISANIDWETQELIALDFEVKTLSTSHLPLLLANKIIKKKLPTVAFYLHLDGQAVDLSKWNQDDPYSAELMQKTSQGFESIDWENITNADNEDLRIFARSSADDKGPFAMFLIALEYLKNNNKSPAFNIKLIIDFEEEQSSPGLPQAVKEYKEELLADVLLILDGPMHSSGLPTLVFGNRGIATLTLTTYGPLTSQHSGHYGNYLPNPALALSKVLGSMKDDKGRVLIPGFYSDIFLSDTVKGILEGVPSEEASI
;
A
#
# COMPACT_ATOMS: atom_id res chain seq x y z
N ILE A 1 -33.06 33.06 -6.67
CA ILE A 1 -33.38 31.77 -7.33
C ILE A 1 -32.10 30.96 -7.55
N ILE A 2 -30.98 31.58 -8.01
CA ILE A 2 -29.70 30.89 -8.27
C ILE A 2 -29.07 30.40 -6.94
N SER A 3 -29.15 31.18 -5.84
CA SER A 3 -28.61 30.77 -4.55
C SER A 3 -29.33 29.58 -3.91
N ILE A 4 -30.63 29.41 -4.16
CA ILE A 4 -31.41 28.27 -3.66
C ILE A 4 -31.05 27.01 -4.44
N PHE A 5 -30.74 27.12 -5.72
CA PHE A 5 -30.33 25.97 -6.55
C PHE A 5 -28.95 25.43 -6.16
N ILE A 6 -28.00 26.30 -5.84
CA ILE A 6 -26.64 25.89 -5.38
C ILE A 6 -26.73 25.21 -4.01
N PHE A 7 -27.58 25.70 -3.10
CA PHE A 7 -27.80 25.07 -1.79
C PHE A 7 -28.50 23.69 -1.90
N ALA A 8 -29.45 23.55 -2.83
CA ALA A 8 -30.15 22.29 -3.04
C ALA A 8 -29.24 21.21 -3.69
N VAL A 9 -28.36 21.60 -4.62
CA VAL A 9 -27.39 20.68 -5.23
C VAL A 9 -26.33 20.24 -4.20
N GLY A 10 -25.82 21.17 -3.38
CA GLY A 10 -24.88 20.85 -2.32
C GLY A 10 -25.47 19.92 -1.24
N SER A 11 -26.74 20.11 -0.85
CA SER A 11 -27.41 19.25 0.13
C SER A 11 -27.72 17.85 -0.45
N LEU A 12 -28.06 17.74 -1.73
CA LEU A 12 -28.25 16.46 -2.41
C LEU A 12 -26.94 15.67 -2.55
N GLN A 13 -25.82 16.33 -2.84
CA GLN A 13 -24.50 15.68 -2.87
C GLN A 13 -24.08 15.19 -1.48
N LEU A 14 -24.29 15.97 -0.44
CA LEU A 14 -24.00 15.60 0.95
C LEU A 14 -24.89 14.42 1.41
N MET A 15 -26.16 14.41 1.05
CA MET A 15 -27.05 13.27 1.34
C MET A 15 -26.64 12.00 0.62
N ALA A 16 -26.31 12.09 -0.67
CA ALA A 16 -25.82 10.96 -1.44
C ALA A 16 -24.49 10.41 -0.87
N GLN A 17 -23.60 11.28 -0.44
CA GLN A 17 -22.32 10.88 0.16
C GLN A 17 -22.51 10.17 1.50
N ARG A 18 -23.43 10.63 2.35
CA ARG A 18 -23.80 9.95 3.61
C ARG A 18 -24.40 8.57 3.35
N ASP A 19 -25.29 8.45 2.40
CA ASP A 19 -25.92 7.17 2.03
C ASP A 19 -24.88 6.14 1.59
N TYR A 20 -23.89 6.55 0.77
CA TYR A 20 -22.80 5.65 0.38
C TYR A 20 -21.89 5.26 1.56
N GLN A 21 -21.61 6.14 2.50
CA GLN A 21 -20.81 5.82 3.69
C GLN A 21 -21.51 4.81 4.59
N GLU A 22 -22.81 4.99 4.83
CA GLU A 22 -23.60 4.05 5.62
C GLU A 22 -23.68 2.68 4.94
N GLN A 23 -23.87 2.64 3.63
CA GLN A 23 -23.88 1.39 2.86
C GLN A 23 -22.51 0.70 2.88
N ALA A 24 -21.41 1.44 2.68
CA ALA A 24 -20.07 0.89 2.73
C ALA A 24 -19.74 0.30 4.10
N ARG A 25 -20.17 1.00 5.17
CA ARG A 25 -20.04 0.50 6.54
C ARG A 25 -20.80 -0.79 6.76
N ALA A 26 -22.07 -0.83 6.38
CA ALA A 26 -22.89 -2.02 6.54
C ALA A 26 -22.28 -3.23 5.83
N MET A 27 -21.81 -3.05 4.60
CA MET A 27 -21.14 -4.09 3.84
C MET A 27 -19.79 -4.51 4.44
N GLY A 28 -19.02 -3.57 4.98
CA GLY A 28 -17.79 -3.89 5.68
C GLY A 28 -18.05 -4.77 6.91
N ILE A 29 -19.09 -4.46 7.70
CA ILE A 29 -19.49 -5.27 8.86
C ILE A 29 -19.98 -6.65 8.40
N GLU A 30 -20.80 -6.72 7.36
CA GLU A 30 -21.31 -7.98 6.81
C GLU A 30 -20.17 -8.92 6.35
N ASN A 31 -19.10 -8.33 5.79
CA ASN A 31 -17.96 -9.08 5.29
C ASN A 31 -16.82 -9.26 6.30
N ILE A 32 -17.01 -8.89 7.58
CA ILE A 32 -15.92 -8.90 8.56
C ILE A 32 -15.36 -10.30 8.82
N GLU A 33 -16.19 -11.32 8.89
CA GLU A 33 -15.74 -12.69 9.11
C GLU A 33 -14.95 -13.24 7.90
N LYS A 34 -15.35 -12.85 6.69
CA LYS A 34 -14.62 -13.16 5.47
C LYS A 34 -13.24 -12.49 5.49
N PHE A 35 -13.17 -11.22 5.87
CA PHE A 35 -11.90 -10.51 6.00
C PHE A 35 -11.00 -11.12 7.09
N LYS A 36 -11.53 -11.44 8.26
CA LYS A 36 -10.78 -12.16 9.31
C LYS A 36 -10.22 -13.49 8.82
N SER A 37 -11.02 -14.26 8.08
CA SER A 37 -10.58 -15.52 7.49
C SER A 37 -9.44 -15.32 6.47
N PHE A 38 -9.49 -14.24 5.70
CA PHE A 38 -8.42 -13.87 4.78
C PHE A 38 -7.14 -13.43 5.49
N LEU A 39 -7.27 -12.64 6.56
CA LEU A 39 -6.13 -12.23 7.39
C LEU A 39 -5.46 -13.42 8.09
N ALA A 40 -6.23 -14.44 8.44
CA ALA A 40 -5.73 -15.66 9.07
C ALA A 40 -4.86 -16.54 8.16
N LEU A 41 -4.81 -16.26 6.86
CA LEU A 41 -3.86 -16.91 5.95
C LEU A 41 -2.50 -16.21 6.04
N PRO A 42 -1.44 -16.85 6.55
CA PRO A 42 -0.11 -16.28 6.53
C PRO A 42 0.35 -16.02 5.08
N ASN A 43 1.14 -14.98 4.88
CA ASN A 43 1.51 -14.52 3.53
C ASN A 43 2.95 -14.00 3.40
N ASP A 44 3.89 -14.57 4.15
CA ASP A 44 5.32 -14.30 3.97
C ASP A 44 5.79 -14.89 2.63
N ALA A 45 6.27 -14.03 1.72
CA ALA A 45 6.78 -14.44 0.39
C ALA A 45 7.95 -15.43 0.45
N ALA A 46 8.72 -15.46 1.55
CA ALA A 46 9.76 -16.46 1.75
C ALA A 46 9.20 -17.88 1.98
N GLN A 47 7.90 -18.01 2.26
CA GLN A 47 7.20 -19.26 2.57
C GLN A 47 6.21 -19.58 1.44
N LYS A 48 6.67 -20.32 0.41
CA LYS A 48 5.86 -20.59 -0.80
C LYS A 48 4.50 -21.22 -0.53
N GLU A 49 4.41 -22.06 0.49
CA GLU A 49 3.16 -22.74 0.86
C GLU A 49 2.11 -21.73 1.38
N GLN A 50 2.56 -20.68 2.08
CA GLN A 50 1.67 -19.60 2.53
C GLN A 50 1.11 -18.84 1.34
N ILE A 51 1.96 -18.51 0.37
CA ILE A 51 1.55 -17.81 -0.85
C ILE A 51 0.57 -18.65 -1.69
N SER A 52 0.80 -19.95 -1.81
CA SER A 52 -0.13 -20.83 -2.55
C SER A 52 -1.54 -20.81 -1.95
N ALA A 53 -1.66 -20.84 -0.63
CA ALA A 53 -2.97 -20.78 0.04
C ALA A 53 -3.68 -19.43 -0.21
N ASN A 54 -2.94 -18.33 -0.26
CA ASN A 54 -3.50 -17.02 -0.60
C ASN A 54 -3.97 -16.98 -2.07
N ILE A 55 -3.14 -17.45 -3.03
CA ILE A 55 -3.51 -17.53 -4.45
C ILE A 55 -4.81 -18.33 -4.63
N ASP A 56 -4.95 -19.46 -3.94
CA ASP A 56 -6.13 -20.31 -4.04
C ASP A 56 -7.38 -19.60 -3.52
N TRP A 57 -7.29 -18.92 -2.39
CA TRP A 57 -8.39 -18.16 -1.81
C TRP A 57 -8.82 -17.00 -2.74
N GLU A 58 -7.88 -16.21 -3.21
CA GLU A 58 -8.11 -15.07 -4.07
C GLU A 58 -8.70 -15.48 -5.42
N THR A 59 -8.18 -16.57 -5.99
CA THR A 59 -8.72 -17.13 -7.23
C THR A 59 -10.19 -17.50 -7.07
N GLN A 60 -10.57 -18.12 -5.96
CA GLN A 60 -11.98 -18.49 -5.70
C GLN A 60 -12.88 -17.25 -5.58
N GLU A 61 -12.44 -16.24 -4.83
CA GLU A 61 -13.20 -15.01 -4.66
C GLU A 61 -13.38 -14.24 -5.98
N LEU A 62 -12.34 -14.16 -6.79
CA LEU A 62 -12.37 -13.49 -8.08
C LEU A 62 -13.26 -14.24 -9.09
N ILE A 63 -13.20 -15.56 -9.13
CA ILE A 63 -14.10 -16.38 -9.97
C ILE A 63 -15.56 -16.19 -9.53
N ALA A 64 -15.84 -16.12 -8.22
CA ALA A 64 -17.19 -15.86 -7.72
C ALA A 64 -17.73 -14.49 -8.13
N LEU A 65 -16.84 -13.54 -8.45
CA LEU A 65 -17.14 -12.22 -8.99
C LEU A 65 -17.05 -12.14 -10.53
N ASP A 66 -17.08 -13.29 -11.22
CA ASP A 66 -17.08 -13.43 -12.68
C ASP A 66 -15.80 -12.91 -13.37
N PHE A 67 -14.65 -13.03 -12.69
CA PHE A 67 -13.35 -12.79 -13.34
C PHE A 67 -12.84 -14.05 -14.03
N GLU A 68 -12.17 -13.85 -15.15
CA GLU A 68 -11.26 -14.81 -15.73
C GLU A 68 -9.90 -14.65 -15.06
N VAL A 69 -9.43 -15.70 -14.38
CA VAL A 69 -8.21 -15.67 -13.59
C VAL A 69 -7.12 -16.52 -14.24
N LYS A 70 -5.91 -16.00 -14.30
CA LYS A 70 -4.73 -16.66 -14.89
C LYS A 70 -3.51 -16.40 -14.02
N THR A 71 -2.75 -17.45 -13.77
CA THR A 71 -1.43 -17.33 -13.14
C THR A 71 -0.36 -17.05 -14.20
N LEU A 72 0.43 -15.99 -14.00
CA LEU A 72 1.57 -15.63 -14.83
C LEU A 72 2.85 -16.15 -14.16
N SER A 73 3.48 -17.14 -14.77
CA SER A 73 4.70 -17.76 -14.24
C SER A 73 5.90 -16.84 -14.42
N THR A 74 6.77 -16.78 -13.41
CA THR A 74 8.06 -16.09 -13.44
C THR A 74 9.16 -17.01 -12.93
N SER A 75 10.41 -16.54 -12.93
CA SER A 75 11.52 -17.24 -12.25
C SER A 75 11.46 -17.15 -10.72
N HIS A 76 10.53 -16.34 -10.19
CA HIS A 76 10.23 -16.15 -8.79
C HIS A 76 8.82 -16.63 -8.45
N LEU A 77 8.13 -15.98 -7.50
CA LEU A 77 6.72 -16.26 -7.28
C LEU A 77 5.90 -15.77 -8.50
N PRO A 78 4.77 -16.44 -8.80
CA PRO A 78 3.92 -16.01 -9.91
C PRO A 78 3.17 -14.72 -9.59
N LEU A 79 2.69 -14.03 -10.63
CA LEU A 79 1.64 -13.03 -10.47
C LEU A 79 0.28 -13.64 -10.78
N LEU A 80 -0.77 -13.10 -10.19
CA LEU A 80 -2.14 -13.45 -10.56
C LEU A 80 -2.72 -12.31 -11.43
N LEU A 81 -3.18 -12.69 -12.63
CA LEU A 81 -3.86 -11.79 -13.55
C LEU A 81 -5.35 -12.15 -13.57
N ALA A 82 -6.21 -11.20 -13.25
CA ALA A 82 -7.64 -11.41 -13.36
C ALA A 82 -8.31 -10.34 -14.25
N ASN A 83 -9.18 -10.77 -15.15
CA ASN A 83 -9.86 -9.90 -16.10
C ASN A 83 -11.37 -10.02 -15.95
N LYS A 84 -12.06 -8.86 -15.95
CA LYS A 84 -13.51 -8.78 -16.04
C LYS A 84 -13.89 -7.83 -17.15
N ILE A 85 -14.33 -8.39 -18.28
CA ILE A 85 -14.74 -7.62 -19.47
C ILE A 85 -16.21 -7.26 -19.36
N ILE A 86 -16.50 -5.99 -19.12
CA ILE A 86 -17.87 -5.48 -19.08
C ILE A 86 -18.41 -5.30 -20.52
N LYS A 87 -17.64 -4.61 -21.35
CA LYS A 87 -17.91 -4.45 -22.80
C LYS A 87 -16.60 -4.22 -23.54
N LYS A 88 -16.41 -4.86 -24.70
CA LYS A 88 -15.17 -4.76 -25.51
C LYS A 88 -14.74 -3.35 -25.90
N LYS A 89 -15.66 -2.39 -25.96
CA LYS A 89 -15.37 -1.00 -26.36
C LYS A 89 -15.06 -0.07 -25.20
N LEU A 90 -15.21 -0.54 -23.97
CA LEU A 90 -14.89 0.27 -22.80
C LEU A 90 -13.37 0.28 -22.57
N PRO A 91 -12.82 1.37 -22.00
CA PRO A 91 -11.44 1.39 -21.56
C PRO A 91 -11.20 0.32 -20.49
N THR A 92 -9.99 -0.15 -20.40
CA THR A 92 -9.54 -1.10 -19.36
C THR A 92 -8.77 -0.35 -18.29
N VAL A 93 -9.22 -0.46 -17.05
CA VAL A 93 -8.49 0.03 -15.87
C VAL A 93 -7.83 -1.16 -15.21
N ALA A 94 -6.52 -1.12 -15.12
CA ALA A 94 -5.74 -2.08 -14.35
C ALA A 94 -5.59 -1.58 -12.91
N PHE A 95 -5.77 -2.49 -11.97
CA PHE A 95 -5.48 -2.28 -10.54
C PHE A 95 -4.32 -3.19 -10.16
N TYR A 96 -3.27 -2.61 -9.60
CA TYR A 96 -2.17 -3.34 -9.02
C TYR A 96 -2.32 -3.37 -7.51
N LEU A 97 -2.11 -4.55 -6.94
CA LEU A 97 -2.08 -4.81 -5.50
C LEU A 97 -0.98 -5.84 -5.23
N HIS A 98 -0.53 -5.90 -3.99
CA HIS A 98 0.30 -7.02 -3.54
C HIS A 98 -0.36 -7.75 -2.37
N LEU A 99 -0.16 -9.05 -2.28
CA LEU A 99 -0.84 -9.85 -1.26
C LEU A 99 0.13 -10.73 -0.46
N ASP A 100 1.44 -10.52 -0.63
CA ASP A 100 2.42 -10.91 0.35
C ASP A 100 2.48 -9.91 1.52
N GLY A 101 3.22 -10.26 2.55
CA GLY A 101 3.44 -9.42 3.71
C GLY A 101 4.83 -9.65 4.27
N GLN A 102 5.32 -8.68 5.00
CA GLN A 102 6.62 -8.76 5.67
C GLN A 102 6.63 -9.92 6.68
N ALA A 103 7.80 -10.55 6.83
CA ALA A 103 8.03 -11.58 7.82
C ALA A 103 7.65 -11.10 9.24
N VAL A 104 7.09 -12.00 10.02
CA VAL A 104 6.64 -11.71 11.38
C VAL A 104 7.75 -11.95 12.38
N ASP A 105 8.05 -10.93 13.20
CA ASP A 105 8.89 -11.03 14.40
C ASP A 105 7.99 -10.90 15.63
N LEU A 106 7.62 -12.01 16.23
CA LEU A 106 6.71 -12.07 17.41
C LEU A 106 7.12 -11.15 18.55
N SER A 107 8.43 -10.87 18.69
CA SER A 107 8.91 -9.98 19.76
C SER A 107 8.46 -8.52 19.61
N LYS A 108 7.94 -8.16 18.44
CA LYS A 108 7.47 -6.81 18.10
C LYS A 108 5.94 -6.70 18.03
N TRP A 109 5.24 -7.78 18.35
CA TRP A 109 3.78 -7.82 18.33
C TRP A 109 3.22 -7.92 19.74
N ASN A 110 2.10 -7.26 19.98
CA ASN A 110 1.36 -7.39 21.22
C ASN A 110 0.36 -8.55 21.18
N GLN A 111 0.07 -9.07 19.98
CA GLN A 111 -0.78 -10.22 19.74
C GLN A 111 0.04 -11.51 19.79
N ASP A 112 -0.55 -12.57 20.35
CA ASP A 112 0.08 -13.90 20.38
C ASP A 112 0.25 -14.47 18.97
N ASP A 113 -0.72 -14.20 18.10
CA ASP A 113 -0.68 -14.56 16.68
C ASP A 113 -0.99 -13.33 15.81
N PRO A 114 -0.01 -12.78 15.08
CA PRO A 114 -0.19 -11.64 14.20
C PRO A 114 -1.16 -11.85 13.03
N TYR A 115 -1.50 -13.08 12.70
CA TYR A 115 -2.49 -13.42 11.68
C TYR A 115 -3.91 -13.59 12.27
N SER A 116 -4.04 -13.61 13.59
CA SER A 116 -5.33 -13.55 14.26
C SER A 116 -5.79 -12.10 14.41
N ALA A 117 -6.76 -11.70 13.60
CA ALA A 117 -7.25 -10.33 13.60
C ALA A 117 -7.90 -9.94 14.93
N GLU A 118 -7.51 -8.80 15.49
CA GLU A 118 -8.10 -8.20 16.67
C GLU A 118 -8.78 -6.87 16.34
N LEU A 119 -9.94 -6.65 16.96
CA LEU A 119 -10.60 -5.36 16.91
C LEU A 119 -10.06 -4.48 18.02
N MET A 120 -9.52 -3.33 17.66
CA MET A 120 -8.87 -2.40 18.57
C MET A 120 -9.62 -1.07 18.59
N GLN A 121 -9.81 -0.52 19.77
CA GLN A 121 -10.34 0.82 19.97
C GLN A 121 -9.22 1.78 20.39
N LYS A 122 -9.17 2.96 19.76
CA LYS A 122 -8.25 4.02 20.14
C LYS A 122 -8.66 4.64 21.46
N THR A 123 -7.72 4.76 22.36
CA THR A 123 -7.88 5.42 23.67
C THR A 123 -6.85 6.53 23.82
N SER A 124 -6.91 7.28 24.92
CA SER A 124 -5.88 8.28 25.24
C SER A 124 -4.50 7.71 25.53
N GLN A 125 -4.40 6.40 25.76
CA GLN A 125 -3.17 5.68 26.06
C GLN A 125 -2.66 4.80 24.91
N GLY A 126 -3.38 4.78 23.78
CA GLY A 126 -3.06 3.95 22.61
C GLY A 126 -4.26 3.14 22.14
N PHE A 127 -4.05 1.90 21.76
CA PHE A 127 -5.11 1.01 21.30
C PHE A 127 -5.32 -0.13 22.30
N GLU A 128 -6.58 -0.45 22.56
CA GLU A 128 -7.01 -1.53 23.45
C GLU A 128 -7.87 -2.53 22.66
N SER A 129 -7.65 -3.82 22.88
CA SER A 129 -8.46 -4.89 22.26
C SER A 129 -9.88 -4.91 22.84
N ILE A 130 -10.87 -5.01 21.98
CA ILE A 130 -12.27 -5.09 22.34
C ILE A 130 -12.96 -6.23 21.61
N ASP A 131 -14.10 -6.70 22.15
CA ASP A 131 -14.88 -7.77 21.53
C ASP A 131 -15.44 -7.33 20.17
N TRP A 132 -15.44 -8.23 19.20
CA TRP A 132 -15.95 -8.00 17.85
C TRP A 132 -17.43 -7.58 17.79
N GLU A 133 -18.22 -7.93 18.79
CA GLU A 133 -19.61 -7.49 18.90
C GLU A 133 -19.75 -5.96 18.96
N ASN A 134 -18.70 -5.27 19.40
CA ASN A 134 -18.66 -3.80 19.48
C ASN A 134 -18.51 -3.11 18.14
N ILE A 135 -18.21 -3.82 17.07
CA ILE A 135 -17.99 -3.21 15.73
C ILE A 135 -19.24 -2.46 15.22
N THR A 136 -20.42 -2.83 15.69
CA THR A 136 -21.70 -2.20 15.33
C THR A 136 -22.05 -1.00 16.20
N ASN A 137 -21.49 -0.91 17.40
CA ASN A 137 -21.96 -0.03 18.47
C ASN A 137 -21.09 1.21 18.69
N ALA A 138 -19.86 1.23 18.17
CA ALA A 138 -18.93 2.32 18.40
C ALA A 138 -18.98 3.36 17.27
N ASP A 139 -18.67 4.61 17.61
CA ASP A 139 -18.28 5.61 16.61
C ASP A 139 -17.04 5.10 15.91
N ASN A 140 -17.19 4.75 14.64
CA ASN A 140 -16.22 3.94 13.91
C ASN A 140 -14.88 4.60 13.64
N GLU A 141 -14.76 5.89 13.82
CA GLU A 141 -13.53 6.64 13.57
C GLU A 141 -12.36 6.17 14.45
N ASP A 142 -12.67 5.59 15.61
CA ASP A 142 -11.67 5.13 16.57
C ASP A 142 -11.39 3.62 16.54
N LEU A 143 -12.12 2.87 15.70
CA LEU A 143 -11.90 1.42 15.55
C LEU A 143 -10.83 1.11 14.50
N ARG A 144 -10.00 0.11 14.80
CA ARG A 144 -9.00 -0.43 13.87
C ARG A 144 -8.97 -1.95 13.96
N ILE A 145 -8.61 -2.59 12.85
CA ILE A 145 -8.37 -4.03 12.80
C ILE A 145 -6.86 -4.23 12.78
N PHE A 146 -6.33 -4.88 13.79
CA PHE A 146 -4.91 -5.22 13.89
C PHE A 146 -4.69 -6.66 13.48
N ALA A 147 -3.91 -6.85 12.44
CA ALA A 147 -3.32 -8.11 11.99
C ALA A 147 -2.21 -7.83 10.98
N ARG A 148 -1.35 -8.79 10.69
CA ARG A 148 -0.43 -8.72 9.56
C ARG A 148 -1.24 -8.51 8.27
N SER A 149 -0.77 -7.61 7.42
CA SER A 149 -1.37 -7.25 6.13
C SER A 149 -2.80 -6.68 6.19
N SER A 150 -3.31 -6.30 7.37
CA SER A 150 -4.65 -5.72 7.48
C SER A 150 -4.83 -4.38 6.76
N ALA A 151 -3.74 -3.63 6.56
CA ALA A 151 -3.72 -2.37 5.81
C ALA A 151 -2.86 -2.46 4.55
N ASP A 152 -1.81 -3.28 4.57
CA ASP A 152 -0.78 -3.43 3.57
C ASP A 152 -0.62 -4.93 3.25
N ASP A 153 -1.26 -5.51 2.19
CA ASP A 153 -2.22 -4.84 1.29
C ASP A 153 -3.54 -5.64 1.18
N LYS A 154 -3.79 -6.63 2.08
CA LYS A 154 -5.04 -7.42 2.10
C LYS A 154 -6.29 -6.58 2.37
N GLY A 155 -6.16 -5.48 3.12
CA GLY A 155 -7.26 -4.55 3.39
C GLY A 155 -7.79 -3.88 2.13
N PRO A 156 -6.97 -3.17 1.34
CA PRO A 156 -7.33 -2.63 0.05
C PRO A 156 -7.95 -3.65 -0.90
N PHE A 157 -7.40 -4.88 -0.97
CA PHE A 157 -7.99 -5.94 -1.77
C PHE A 157 -9.39 -6.35 -1.27
N ALA A 158 -9.58 -6.53 0.03
CA ALA A 158 -10.89 -6.83 0.60
C ALA A 158 -11.91 -5.72 0.32
N MET A 159 -11.52 -4.45 0.47
CA MET A 159 -12.37 -3.31 0.12
C MET A 159 -12.75 -3.31 -1.36
N PHE A 160 -11.82 -3.68 -2.23
CA PHE A 160 -12.07 -3.81 -3.66
C PHE A 160 -13.10 -4.91 -3.97
N LEU A 161 -12.96 -6.10 -3.35
CA LEU A 161 -13.92 -7.20 -3.49
C LEU A 161 -15.32 -6.78 -3.02
N ILE A 162 -15.43 -6.14 -1.85
CA ILE A 162 -16.69 -5.64 -1.29
C ILE A 162 -17.37 -4.64 -2.24
N ALA A 163 -16.58 -3.73 -2.82
CA ALA A 163 -17.10 -2.78 -3.81
C ALA A 163 -17.68 -3.47 -5.07
N LEU A 164 -17.02 -4.53 -5.54
CA LEU A 164 -17.51 -5.33 -6.66
C LEU A 164 -18.75 -6.15 -6.30
N GLU A 165 -18.81 -6.73 -5.12
CA GLU A 165 -19.99 -7.41 -4.58
C GLU A 165 -21.18 -6.45 -4.50
N TYR A 166 -20.96 -5.24 -4.00
CA TYR A 166 -21.99 -4.20 -3.98
C TYR A 166 -22.53 -3.91 -5.38
N LEU A 167 -21.67 -3.73 -6.37
CA LEU A 167 -22.08 -3.49 -7.73
C LEU A 167 -22.90 -4.67 -8.29
N LYS A 168 -22.41 -5.89 -8.07
CA LYS A 168 -23.09 -7.13 -8.52
C LYS A 168 -24.48 -7.26 -7.88
N ASN A 169 -24.59 -7.10 -6.57
CA ASN A 169 -25.85 -7.25 -5.82
C ASN A 169 -26.88 -6.17 -6.18
N ASN A 170 -26.44 -5.01 -6.62
CA ASN A 170 -27.31 -3.92 -7.06
C ASN A 170 -27.53 -3.89 -8.60
N ASN A 171 -27.12 -4.92 -9.34
CA ASN A 171 -27.18 -4.99 -10.80
C ASN A 171 -26.50 -3.77 -11.49
N LYS A 172 -25.46 -3.25 -10.87
CA LYS A 172 -24.63 -2.15 -11.41
C LYS A 172 -23.37 -2.72 -12.02
N SER A 173 -22.84 -2.01 -13.02
CA SER A 173 -21.56 -2.35 -13.63
C SER A 173 -20.70 -1.10 -13.75
N PRO A 174 -19.37 -1.21 -13.59
CA PRO A 174 -18.47 -0.09 -13.85
C PRO A 174 -18.53 0.34 -15.32
N ALA A 175 -18.14 1.58 -15.58
CA ALA A 175 -18.06 2.14 -16.93
C ALA A 175 -16.74 1.79 -17.66
N PHE A 176 -16.01 0.79 -17.17
CA PHE A 176 -14.71 0.33 -17.67
C PHE A 176 -14.58 -1.18 -17.46
N ASN A 177 -13.70 -1.81 -18.24
CA ASN A 177 -13.26 -3.18 -17.99
C ASN A 177 -12.25 -3.19 -16.86
N ILE A 178 -12.22 -4.24 -16.06
CA ILE A 178 -11.35 -4.36 -14.92
C ILE A 178 -10.26 -5.37 -15.23
N LYS A 179 -9.03 -5.03 -14.89
CA LYS A 179 -7.88 -5.91 -14.85
C LYS A 179 -7.26 -5.82 -13.47
N LEU A 180 -6.98 -6.96 -12.83
CA LEU A 180 -6.19 -7.02 -11.59
C LEU A 180 -4.84 -7.64 -11.89
N ILE A 181 -3.81 -7.03 -11.37
CA ILE A 181 -2.43 -7.52 -11.39
C ILE A 181 -2.04 -7.64 -9.92
N ILE A 182 -1.91 -8.88 -9.43
CA ILE A 182 -1.63 -9.16 -8.03
C ILE A 182 -0.23 -9.74 -7.94
N ASP A 183 0.63 -9.07 -7.17
CA ASP A 183 1.99 -9.47 -6.86
C ASP A 183 2.05 -10.20 -5.51
N PHE A 184 2.97 -11.13 -5.37
CA PHE A 184 3.19 -11.91 -4.14
C PHE A 184 4.62 -11.79 -3.62
N GLU A 185 5.40 -10.84 -4.13
CA GLU A 185 6.79 -10.56 -3.70
C GLU A 185 7.08 -9.05 -3.64
N GLU A 186 6.06 -8.18 -3.43
CA GLU A 186 6.26 -6.73 -3.38
C GLU A 186 7.20 -6.36 -2.24
N GLU A 187 6.97 -6.91 -1.06
CA GLU A 187 7.76 -6.69 0.15
C GLU A 187 9.24 -7.19 0.03
N GLN A 188 9.52 -7.93 -1.03
CA GLN A 188 10.87 -8.34 -1.45
C GLN A 188 11.34 -7.59 -2.71
N SER A 189 10.73 -6.45 -3.04
CA SER A 189 11.02 -5.60 -4.21
C SER A 189 10.62 -6.21 -5.55
N SER A 190 9.58 -7.00 -5.60
CA SER A 190 8.95 -7.55 -6.82
C SER A 190 9.94 -8.16 -7.83
N PRO A 191 10.80 -9.11 -7.44
CA PRO A 191 11.87 -9.58 -8.34
C PRO A 191 11.34 -10.27 -9.61
N GLY A 192 10.14 -10.85 -9.57
CA GLY A 192 9.47 -11.48 -10.72
C GLY A 192 8.78 -10.50 -11.66
N LEU A 193 8.37 -9.32 -11.17
CA LEU A 193 7.56 -8.37 -11.91
C LEU A 193 8.21 -7.85 -13.21
N PRO A 194 9.50 -7.49 -13.26
CA PRO A 194 10.15 -7.06 -14.50
C PRO A 194 10.13 -8.13 -15.60
N GLN A 195 10.27 -9.41 -15.22
CA GLN A 195 10.16 -10.52 -16.15
C GLN A 195 8.72 -10.64 -16.66
N ALA A 196 7.74 -10.64 -15.79
CA ALA A 196 6.33 -10.73 -16.15
C ALA A 196 5.90 -9.58 -17.09
N VAL A 197 6.29 -8.35 -16.80
CA VAL A 197 5.98 -7.19 -17.66
C VAL A 197 6.58 -7.35 -19.06
N LYS A 198 7.75 -7.96 -19.19
CA LYS A 198 8.38 -8.21 -20.47
C LYS A 198 7.71 -9.35 -21.25
N GLU A 199 7.42 -10.48 -20.58
CA GLU A 199 6.92 -11.70 -21.20
C GLU A 199 5.41 -11.64 -21.50
N TYR A 200 4.64 -11.03 -20.60
CA TYR A 200 3.17 -10.93 -20.70
C TYR A 200 2.68 -9.52 -21.05
N LYS A 201 3.52 -8.75 -21.73
CA LYS A 201 3.25 -7.33 -22.07
C LYS A 201 1.86 -7.12 -22.64
N GLU A 202 1.46 -7.90 -23.64
CA GLU A 202 0.16 -7.75 -24.32
C GLU A 202 -1.02 -8.09 -23.39
N GLU A 203 -0.83 -9.04 -22.49
CA GLU A 203 -1.86 -9.42 -21.52
C GLU A 203 -2.02 -8.39 -20.40
N LEU A 204 -0.94 -7.68 -20.07
CA LEU A 204 -0.92 -6.65 -19.04
C LEU A 204 -1.37 -5.26 -19.53
N LEU A 205 -1.52 -5.06 -20.84
CA LEU A 205 -1.94 -3.77 -21.40
C LEU A 205 -3.26 -3.28 -20.78
N ALA A 206 -3.30 -2.00 -20.45
CA ALA A 206 -4.47 -1.28 -19.96
C ALA A 206 -4.39 0.19 -20.37
N ASP A 207 -5.50 0.91 -20.32
CA ASP A 207 -5.55 2.34 -20.62
C ASP A 207 -5.15 3.19 -19.42
N VAL A 208 -5.41 2.68 -18.20
CA VAL A 208 -5.05 3.32 -16.93
C VAL A 208 -4.57 2.25 -15.97
N LEU A 209 -3.54 2.56 -15.19
CA LEU A 209 -3.07 1.75 -14.06
C LEU A 209 -3.30 2.53 -12.77
N LEU A 210 -3.98 1.91 -11.82
CA LEU A 210 -4.14 2.37 -10.45
C LEU A 210 -3.41 1.39 -9.52
N ILE A 211 -2.54 1.92 -8.68
CA ILE A 211 -1.84 1.15 -7.65
C ILE A 211 -2.60 1.38 -6.34
N LEU A 212 -3.13 0.30 -5.76
CA LEU A 212 -3.89 0.33 -4.50
C LEU A 212 -2.99 -0.04 -3.32
N ASP A 213 -1.83 0.56 -3.27
CA ASP A 213 -0.79 0.34 -2.28
C ASP A 213 -0.30 1.70 -1.79
N GLY A 214 -0.84 2.13 -0.70
CA GLY A 214 -0.47 3.42 -0.13
C GLY A 214 -1.13 3.65 1.23
N PRO A 215 -0.39 4.25 2.18
CA PRO A 215 -0.96 4.59 3.47
C PRO A 215 -2.09 5.61 3.31
N MET A 216 -3.06 5.52 4.21
CA MET A 216 -4.06 6.58 4.32
C MET A 216 -3.36 7.90 4.66
N HIS A 217 -3.72 8.97 3.95
CA HIS A 217 -3.20 10.30 4.24
C HIS A 217 -3.58 10.73 5.67
N SER A 218 -2.72 11.53 6.33
CA SER A 218 -2.92 11.99 7.71
C SER A 218 -4.24 12.73 7.95
N SER A 219 -4.78 13.37 6.89
CA SER A 219 -6.09 14.02 6.92
C SER A 219 -7.28 13.04 6.99
N GLY A 220 -7.07 11.73 6.79
CA GLY A 220 -8.14 10.75 6.65
C GLY A 220 -8.97 10.88 5.37
N LEU A 221 -8.59 11.77 4.44
CA LEU A 221 -9.29 11.97 3.17
C LEU A 221 -8.75 11.04 2.08
N PRO A 222 -9.61 10.58 1.15
CA PRO A 222 -9.16 9.86 -0.04
C PRO A 222 -8.13 10.68 -0.81
N THR A 223 -6.98 10.07 -1.11
CA THR A 223 -5.85 10.77 -1.73
C THR A 223 -5.39 10.04 -2.97
N LEU A 224 -5.17 10.79 -4.06
CA LEU A 224 -4.54 10.28 -5.28
C LEU A 224 -3.10 10.80 -5.34
N VAL A 225 -2.15 9.88 -5.47
CA VAL A 225 -0.73 10.19 -5.62
C VAL A 225 -0.35 10.01 -7.09
N PHE A 226 0.12 11.08 -7.74
CA PHE A 226 0.45 11.08 -9.17
C PHE A 226 1.93 10.81 -9.47
N GLY A 227 2.73 10.54 -8.46
CA GLY A 227 4.14 10.22 -8.61
C GLY A 227 4.80 9.94 -7.27
N ASN A 228 5.81 9.07 -7.31
CA ASN A 228 6.58 8.68 -6.14
C ASN A 228 7.99 9.25 -6.23
N ARG A 229 8.62 9.39 -5.06
CA ARG A 229 10.05 9.69 -5.00
C ARG A 229 10.84 8.44 -5.40
N GLY A 230 11.91 8.64 -6.17
CA GLY A 230 12.86 7.58 -6.42
C GLY A 230 13.66 7.21 -5.17
N ILE A 231 14.18 6.00 -5.14
CA ILE A 231 15.10 5.52 -4.10
C ILE A 231 16.41 5.09 -4.76
N ALA A 232 17.52 5.41 -4.10
CA ALA A 232 18.83 4.87 -4.42
C ALA A 232 19.51 4.46 -3.11
N THR A 233 19.98 3.23 -3.05
CA THR A 233 20.71 2.70 -1.91
C THR A 233 22.15 2.43 -2.28
N LEU A 234 23.06 2.70 -1.36
CA LEU A 234 24.49 2.39 -1.54
C LEU A 234 25.10 1.96 -0.22
N THR A 235 26.09 1.10 -0.30
CA THR A 235 26.88 0.69 0.86
C THR A 235 28.23 1.36 0.79
N LEU A 236 28.58 2.08 1.87
CA LEU A 236 29.88 2.75 2.01
C LEU A 236 30.74 1.94 2.99
N THR A 237 31.91 1.54 2.52
CA THR A 237 32.87 0.82 3.35
C THR A 237 34.18 1.63 3.45
N THR A 238 34.63 1.88 4.65
CA THR A 238 35.93 2.50 4.92
C THR A 238 36.85 1.51 5.63
N TYR A 239 38.09 1.52 5.24
CA TYR A 239 39.09 0.57 5.73
C TYR A 239 40.05 1.25 6.69
N GLY A 240 40.55 0.49 7.67
CA GLY A 240 41.55 0.89 8.63
C GLY A 240 42.63 -0.19 8.77
N PRO A 241 43.46 -0.14 9.84
CA PRO A 241 44.44 -1.18 10.14
C PRO A 241 43.81 -2.57 10.23
N LEU A 242 44.53 -3.60 9.81
CA LEU A 242 44.06 -5.00 9.83
C LEU A 242 43.74 -5.52 11.26
N THR A 243 44.35 -4.93 12.26
CA THR A 243 44.14 -5.28 13.68
C THR A 243 43.96 -4.03 14.54
N SER A 244 43.27 -4.19 15.67
CA SER A 244 43.13 -3.10 16.64
C SER A 244 44.50 -2.60 17.10
N GLN A 245 44.64 -1.28 17.19
CA GLN A 245 45.90 -0.62 17.55
C GLN A 245 45.79 0.05 18.91
N HIS A 246 46.89 0.03 19.67
CA HIS A 246 46.98 0.69 20.96
C HIS A 246 46.96 2.21 20.80
N SER A 247 46.00 2.88 21.42
CA SER A 247 45.79 4.34 21.28
C SER A 247 46.99 5.18 21.75
N GLY A 248 47.73 4.72 22.77
CA GLY A 248 48.93 5.39 23.26
C GLY A 248 50.08 5.41 22.28
N HIS A 249 50.14 4.49 21.30
CA HIS A 249 51.18 4.40 20.31
C HIS A 249 50.77 4.94 18.95
N TYR A 250 49.48 4.71 18.56
CA TYR A 250 48.98 4.96 17.21
C TYR A 250 47.79 5.93 17.18
N GLY A 251 47.35 6.45 18.33
CA GLY A 251 46.27 7.43 18.38
C GLY A 251 46.58 8.67 17.59
N ASN A 252 45.64 9.08 16.73
CA ASN A 252 45.75 10.19 15.79
C ASN A 252 46.91 10.08 14.77
N TYR A 253 47.70 8.98 14.77
CA TYR A 253 48.69 8.69 13.76
C TYR A 253 48.13 7.82 12.61
N LEU A 254 47.39 6.78 12.96
CA LEU A 254 46.73 5.97 11.95
C LEU A 254 45.31 6.49 11.64
N PRO A 255 44.85 6.40 10.40
CA PRO A 255 43.52 6.81 10.01
C PRO A 255 42.46 5.98 10.76
N ASN A 256 41.50 6.67 11.37
CA ASN A 256 40.34 6.01 11.98
C ASN A 256 39.23 5.86 10.93
N PRO A 257 38.83 4.63 10.55
CA PRO A 257 37.83 4.40 9.51
C PRO A 257 36.45 4.96 9.86
N ALA A 258 36.07 4.97 11.14
CA ALA A 258 34.80 5.56 11.57
C ALA A 258 34.77 7.08 11.35
N LEU A 259 35.89 7.78 11.66
CA LEU A 259 36.00 9.21 11.40
C LEU A 259 36.05 9.51 9.89
N ALA A 260 36.70 8.65 9.11
CA ALA A 260 36.70 8.78 7.64
C ALA A 260 35.27 8.64 7.08
N LEU A 261 34.53 7.64 7.52
CA LEU A 261 33.12 7.43 7.11
C LEU A 261 32.24 8.61 7.54
N SER A 262 32.37 9.09 8.77
CA SER A 262 31.64 10.25 9.26
C SER A 262 31.85 11.50 8.40
N LYS A 263 33.08 11.76 7.96
CA LYS A 263 33.40 12.88 7.05
C LYS A 263 32.72 12.71 5.69
N VAL A 264 32.74 11.50 5.12
CA VAL A 264 32.08 11.22 3.84
C VAL A 264 30.57 11.45 3.98
N LEU A 265 29.93 10.88 5.00
CA LEU A 265 28.48 11.06 5.24
C LEU A 265 28.15 12.55 5.48
N GLY A 266 28.92 13.26 6.29
CA GLY A 266 28.71 14.67 6.56
C GLY A 266 28.90 15.57 5.33
N SER A 267 29.65 15.13 4.30
CA SER A 267 29.80 15.87 3.05
C SER A 267 28.64 15.68 2.06
N MET A 268 27.74 14.71 2.30
CA MET A 268 26.67 14.37 1.36
C MET A 268 25.46 15.28 1.46
N LYS A 269 25.25 15.93 2.61
CA LYS A 269 24.11 16.83 2.85
C LYS A 269 24.57 18.10 3.57
N ASP A 270 23.87 19.21 3.33
CA ASP A 270 24.03 20.42 4.14
C ASP A 270 23.15 20.38 5.41
N ASP A 271 23.29 21.42 6.25
CA ASP A 271 22.53 21.57 7.50
C ASP A 271 21.02 21.71 7.29
N LYS A 272 20.55 21.95 6.06
CA LYS A 272 19.14 22.00 5.68
C LYS A 272 18.65 20.69 5.06
N GLY A 273 19.48 19.65 5.05
CA GLY A 273 19.16 18.34 4.49
C GLY A 273 19.27 18.25 2.97
N ARG A 274 19.72 19.32 2.26
CA ARG A 274 19.91 19.28 0.82
C ARG A 274 21.08 18.37 0.47
N VAL A 275 20.89 17.48 -0.51
CA VAL A 275 21.95 16.60 -1.00
C VAL A 275 22.98 17.41 -1.81
N LEU A 276 24.26 17.25 -1.47
CA LEU A 276 25.39 17.97 -2.10
C LEU A 276 26.10 17.13 -3.16
N ILE A 277 25.66 15.90 -3.41
CA ILE A 277 26.26 15.02 -4.43
C ILE A 277 26.00 15.63 -5.80
N PRO A 278 27.05 15.90 -6.60
CA PRO A 278 26.88 16.46 -7.93
C PRO A 278 25.99 15.59 -8.82
N GLY A 279 25.06 16.22 -9.53
CA GLY A 279 24.13 15.51 -10.42
C GLY A 279 22.87 14.97 -9.75
N PHE A 280 22.77 14.95 -8.43
CA PHE A 280 21.61 14.38 -7.74
C PHE A 280 20.27 15.01 -8.15
N TYR A 281 20.26 16.29 -8.47
CA TYR A 281 19.04 17.02 -8.88
C TYR A 281 18.99 17.34 -10.38
N SER A 282 19.95 16.83 -11.22
CA SER A 282 20.14 17.29 -12.60
C SER A 282 18.93 17.06 -13.50
N ASP A 283 18.19 15.96 -13.30
CA ASP A 283 17.08 15.56 -14.17
C ASP A 283 15.69 15.82 -13.54
N ILE A 284 15.67 16.59 -12.44
CA ILE A 284 14.41 16.96 -11.79
C ILE A 284 13.84 18.18 -12.49
N PHE A 285 12.72 17.98 -13.20
CA PHE A 285 11.96 19.03 -13.84
C PHE A 285 10.51 19.05 -13.32
N LEU A 286 10.15 20.16 -12.68
CA LEU A 286 8.76 20.43 -12.29
C LEU A 286 8.16 21.42 -13.28
N SER A 287 7.15 21.00 -14.03
CA SER A 287 6.38 21.90 -14.90
C SER A 287 5.62 22.94 -14.08
N ASP A 288 5.29 24.08 -14.68
CA ASP A 288 4.52 25.12 -13.99
C ASP A 288 3.12 24.63 -13.59
N THR A 289 2.55 23.71 -14.36
CA THR A 289 1.27 23.02 -14.01
C THR A 289 1.43 22.24 -12.71
N VAL A 290 2.51 21.44 -12.59
CA VAL A 290 2.75 20.65 -11.36
C VAL A 290 3.04 21.56 -10.17
N LYS A 291 3.82 22.64 -10.35
CA LYS A 291 4.04 23.64 -9.30
C LYS A 291 2.74 24.26 -8.81
N GLY A 292 1.87 24.69 -9.74
CA GLY A 292 0.57 25.26 -9.40
C GLY A 292 -0.36 24.27 -8.65
N ILE A 293 -0.31 22.99 -8.96
CA ILE A 293 -1.02 21.94 -8.21
C ILE A 293 -0.45 21.83 -6.79
N LEU A 294 0.87 21.75 -6.66
CA LEU A 294 1.55 21.61 -5.36
C LEU A 294 1.33 22.84 -4.44
N GLU A 295 1.24 24.05 -5.01
CA GLU A 295 0.93 25.27 -4.25
C GLU A 295 -0.49 25.24 -3.65
N GLY A 296 -1.41 24.51 -4.26
CA GLY A 296 -2.78 24.30 -3.79
C GLY A 296 -2.93 23.19 -2.74
N VAL A 297 -1.91 22.37 -2.52
CA VAL A 297 -1.94 21.31 -1.51
C VAL A 297 -1.64 21.91 -0.14
N PRO A 298 -2.53 21.74 0.87
CA PRO A 298 -2.25 22.21 2.22
C PRO A 298 -0.97 21.59 2.77
N SER A 299 -0.07 22.40 3.30
CA SER A 299 1.11 21.92 4.00
C SER A 299 0.70 21.47 5.41
N GLU A 300 0.36 20.20 5.56
CA GLU A 300 0.04 19.59 6.87
C GLU A 300 1.29 19.15 7.64
N GLU A 301 2.47 19.24 7.05
CA GLU A 301 3.74 18.83 7.65
C GLU A 301 4.25 19.74 8.78
N ALA A 302 3.54 20.82 9.11
CA ALA A 302 3.95 21.74 10.18
C ALA A 302 3.78 21.17 11.60
N SER A 303 3.34 19.92 11.76
CA SER A 303 3.06 19.29 13.06
C SER A 303 3.86 17.99 13.33
N ILE A 304 4.88 17.67 12.51
CA ILE A 304 5.79 16.54 12.77
C ILE A 304 7.04 17.04 13.48
#